data_bd69427592a228edf3363c3da3524f8a
#
_entry.id   bd69427592a228edf3363c3da3524f8a
#
_cell.length_a   1.000
_cell.length_b   1.000
_cell.length_c   1.000
_cell.angle_alpha   90.00
_cell.angle_beta   90.00
_cell.angle_gamma   90.00
#
_symmetry.space_group_name_H-M   'P 1'
#
loop_
_entity.id
_entity.type
_entity.pdbx_description
1 polymer ?
#
loop_
_entity_poly.entity_id
_entity_poly.type
_entity_poly.pdbx_seq_one_letter_code
_entity_poly.pdbx_strand_id
1 'polypeptide(L)'
;RAYNVNTAQPNGRYFVAQFGAQPVADYGMRLWDGSTKLLFDSGTANANFTRSFQNWNYVGADRDAQGLTRCYYSVPFNFPENEYLLINSFGMPLNAGSAIPRDLYCWWDFPNSTLYAITVASSNPIAFFLPAVFAKMNV
;
A
#
# COMPACT_ATOMS: atom_id res chain seq x y z
N ARG A 1 2.14 -7.35 -4.14
CA ARG A 1 2.78 -8.55 -3.57
C ARG A 1 3.76 -8.14 -2.48
N ALA A 2 3.83 -8.91 -1.38
CA ALA A 2 4.84 -8.72 -0.35
C ALA A 2 6.10 -9.52 -0.73
N TYR A 3 7.25 -8.89 -0.59
CA TYR A 3 8.55 -9.52 -0.84
C TYR A 3 9.35 -9.55 0.46
N ASN A 4 9.82 -10.72 0.83
CA ASN A 4 10.70 -10.88 1.98
C ASN A 4 11.99 -11.60 1.55
N VAL A 5 13.10 -10.93 1.72
CA VAL A 5 14.43 -11.44 1.36
C VAL A 5 14.86 -12.60 2.27
N ASN A 6 14.29 -12.67 3.47
CA ASN A 6 14.73 -13.57 4.54
C ASN A 6 13.80 -14.78 4.77
N THR A 7 12.99 -15.14 3.80
CA THR A 7 12.13 -16.35 3.81
C THR A 7 11.05 -16.43 4.91
N ALA A 8 11.17 -15.72 6.01
CA ALA A 8 10.13 -15.66 7.05
C ALA A 8 9.10 -14.59 6.68
N GLN A 9 7.85 -14.98 6.48
CA GLN A 9 6.76 -14.01 6.34
C GLN A 9 6.49 -13.41 7.73
N PRO A 10 6.64 -12.10 7.93
CA PRO A 10 6.30 -11.49 9.20
C PRO A 10 4.81 -11.63 9.45
N ASN A 11 4.41 -11.81 10.70
CA ASN A 11 3.03 -11.74 11.11
C ASN A 11 2.53 -10.32 10.87
N GLY A 12 1.81 -10.13 9.76
CA GLY A 12 1.22 -8.84 9.41
C GLY A 12 -0.19 -8.70 9.96
N ARG A 13 -0.57 -7.48 10.33
CA ARG A 13 -1.96 -7.11 10.56
C ARG A 13 -2.51 -6.49 9.29
N TYR A 14 -3.74 -6.80 8.96
CA TYR A 14 -4.42 -6.19 7.81
C TYR A 14 -5.89 -5.97 8.11
N PHE A 15 -6.50 -5.06 7.39
CA PHE A 15 -7.94 -4.92 7.30
C PHE A 15 -8.37 -4.71 5.84
N VAL A 16 -9.61 -5.03 5.56
CA VAL A 16 -10.24 -4.78 4.26
C VAL A 16 -11.32 -3.74 4.47
N ALA A 17 -11.24 -2.64 3.72
CA ALA A 17 -12.27 -1.61 3.70
C ALA A 17 -13.11 -1.76 2.43
N GLN A 18 -14.42 -1.63 2.57
CA GLN A 18 -15.36 -1.59 1.46
C GLN A 18 -16.30 -0.41 1.61
N PHE A 19 -16.85 0.06 0.51
CA PHE A 19 -17.89 1.08 0.54
C PHE A 19 -19.20 0.48 1.04
N GLY A 20 -19.79 1.13 2.03
CA GLY A 20 -21.07 0.75 2.60
C GLY A 20 -21.12 1.11 4.07
N ALA A 21 -22.18 1.77 4.49
CA ALA A 21 -22.44 2.06 5.89
C ALA A 21 -23.41 1.03 6.46
N GLN A 22 -23.26 0.71 7.75
CA GLN A 22 -24.18 -0.12 8.51
C GLN A 22 -24.79 0.73 9.62
N PRO A 23 -26.09 0.58 9.93
CA PRO A 23 -26.77 1.36 10.96
C PRO A 23 -26.45 0.80 12.34
N VAL A 24 -25.24 1.06 12.85
CA VAL A 24 -24.74 0.50 14.11
C VAL A 24 -24.74 1.49 15.28
N ALA A 25 -24.78 2.80 15.03
CA ALA A 25 -24.80 3.80 16.10
C ALA A 25 -26.18 3.88 16.75
N ASP A 26 -26.25 3.74 18.08
CA ASP A 26 -27.48 4.06 18.86
C ASP A 26 -27.70 5.56 18.93
N TYR A 27 -26.62 6.34 19.05
CA TYR A 27 -26.60 7.80 19.04
C TYR A 27 -25.53 8.30 18.07
N GLY A 28 -25.84 9.38 17.34
CA GLY A 28 -24.88 9.97 16.42
C GLY A 28 -25.52 10.52 15.16
N MET A 29 -24.72 10.60 14.10
CA MET A 29 -25.15 11.14 12.83
C MET A 29 -25.23 10.04 11.77
N ARG A 30 -26.32 10.09 10.99
CA ARG A 30 -26.49 9.27 9.80
C ARG A 30 -26.76 10.15 8.58
N LEU A 31 -26.21 9.78 7.44
CA LEU A 31 -26.48 10.43 6.16
C LEU A 31 -27.03 9.39 5.19
N TRP A 32 -28.05 9.79 4.45
CA TRP A 32 -28.67 9.00 3.38
C TRP A 32 -28.60 9.76 2.06
N ASP A 33 -28.60 9.04 0.96
CA ASP A 33 -28.82 9.63 -0.35
C ASP A 33 -30.32 9.91 -0.61
N GLY A 34 -30.60 10.50 -1.77
CA GLY A 34 -31.99 10.80 -2.17
C GLY A 34 -32.86 9.55 -2.41
N SER A 35 -32.27 8.35 -2.42
CA SER A 35 -32.93 7.05 -2.59
C SER A 35 -33.04 6.27 -1.28
N THR A 36 -32.81 6.91 -0.13
CA THR A 36 -32.83 6.31 1.21
C THR A 36 -31.73 5.29 1.50
N LYS A 37 -30.69 5.21 0.67
CA LYS A 37 -29.52 4.40 0.93
C LYS A 37 -28.63 5.06 1.98
N LEU A 38 -28.27 4.31 3.02
CA LEU A 38 -27.36 4.79 4.06
C LEU A 38 -25.95 4.99 3.48
N LEU A 39 -25.44 6.21 3.55
CA LEU A 39 -24.11 6.60 3.08
C LEU A 39 -23.09 6.65 4.20
N PHE A 40 -23.52 7.05 5.39
CA PHE A 40 -22.67 7.24 6.56
C PHE A 40 -23.44 6.96 7.85
N ASP A 41 -22.77 6.34 8.80
CA ASP A 41 -23.20 6.15 10.17
C ASP A 41 -21.99 6.38 11.09
N SER A 42 -22.11 7.25 12.06
CA SER A 42 -21.00 7.65 12.94
C SER A 42 -20.45 6.53 13.83
N GLY A 43 -21.20 5.44 13.99
CA GLY A 43 -20.76 4.25 14.72
C GLY A 43 -20.10 3.18 13.84
N THR A 44 -20.16 3.35 12.51
CA THR A 44 -19.49 2.40 11.61
C THR A 44 -17.97 2.61 11.64
N ALA A 45 -17.23 1.53 11.86
CA ALA A 45 -15.77 1.55 11.73
C ALA A 45 -15.38 2.07 10.35
N ASN A 46 -14.45 3.00 10.28
CA ASN A 46 -14.00 3.60 9.04
C ASN A 46 -12.48 3.63 8.94
N ALA A 47 -12.00 3.71 7.70
CA ALA A 47 -10.59 3.90 7.41
C ALA A 47 -10.33 5.40 7.14
N ASN A 48 -9.51 6.02 7.99
CA ASN A 48 -9.10 7.40 7.81
C ASN A 48 -7.73 7.46 7.16
N PHE A 49 -7.64 8.06 5.99
CA PHE A 49 -6.37 8.30 5.32
C PHE A 49 -5.54 9.31 6.12
N THR A 50 -4.29 8.93 6.40
CA THR A 50 -3.41 9.69 7.30
C THR A 50 -2.32 10.43 6.55
N ARG A 51 -1.75 9.81 5.53
CA ARG A 51 -0.69 10.39 4.71
C ARG A 51 -0.59 9.71 3.36
N SER A 52 0.10 10.38 2.45
CA SER A 52 0.47 9.82 1.15
C SER A 52 1.79 10.41 0.67
N PHE A 53 2.50 9.66 -0.15
CA PHE A 53 3.66 10.14 -0.90
C PHE A 53 3.79 9.38 -2.21
N GLN A 54 4.60 9.89 -3.13
CA GLN A 54 4.85 9.25 -4.43
C GLN A 54 6.32 9.37 -4.89
N ASN A 55 7.16 10.07 -4.14
CA ASN A 55 8.56 10.26 -4.48
C ASN A 55 9.41 9.21 -3.77
N TRP A 56 10.04 8.35 -4.54
CA TRP A 56 10.87 7.26 -4.06
C TRP A 56 12.33 7.53 -4.40
N ASN A 57 13.23 7.18 -3.50
CA ASN A 57 14.66 7.26 -3.73
C ASN A 57 15.17 5.94 -4.31
N TYR A 58 15.78 6.00 -5.49
CA TYR A 58 16.47 4.83 -6.05
C TYR A 58 17.67 4.45 -5.18
N VAL A 59 17.73 3.20 -4.75
CA VAL A 59 18.79 2.68 -3.86
C VAL A 59 19.82 1.87 -4.63
N GLY A 60 19.39 1.07 -5.60
CA GLY A 60 20.25 0.19 -6.35
C GLY A 60 19.48 -0.89 -7.08
N ALA A 61 20.22 -1.77 -7.73
CA ALA A 61 19.65 -2.92 -8.43
C ALA A 61 20.54 -4.15 -8.26
N ASP A 62 19.93 -5.32 -8.31
CA ASP A 62 20.59 -6.61 -8.45
C ASP A 62 19.87 -7.47 -9.49
N ARG A 63 20.32 -8.72 -9.66
CA ARG A 63 19.66 -9.70 -10.52
C ARG A 63 19.12 -10.84 -9.70
N ASP A 64 17.91 -11.28 -10.05
CA ASP A 64 17.35 -12.49 -9.48
C ASP A 64 17.90 -13.77 -10.12
N ALA A 65 17.48 -14.92 -9.63
CA ALA A 65 17.92 -16.22 -10.13
C ALA A 65 17.49 -16.49 -11.58
N GLN A 66 16.51 -15.77 -12.09
CA GLN A 66 16.00 -15.84 -13.46
C GLN A 66 16.73 -14.84 -14.40
N GLY A 67 17.67 -14.06 -13.87
CA GLY A 67 18.42 -13.05 -14.62
C GLY A 67 17.66 -11.74 -14.85
N LEU A 68 16.47 -11.57 -14.22
CA LEU A 68 15.74 -10.31 -14.26
C LEU A 68 16.36 -9.30 -13.30
N THR A 69 16.28 -8.03 -13.65
CA THR A 69 16.78 -6.95 -12.81
C THR A 69 15.73 -6.57 -11.79
N ARG A 70 16.12 -6.60 -10.50
CA ARG A 70 15.34 -6.04 -9.39
C ARG A 70 15.88 -4.65 -9.07
N CYS A 71 15.03 -3.65 -9.14
CA CYS A 71 15.36 -2.29 -8.72
C CYS A 71 14.66 -1.96 -7.40
N TYR A 72 15.43 -1.39 -6.49
CA TYR A 72 14.98 -1.03 -5.15
C TYR A 72 14.81 0.47 -5.05
N TYR A 73 13.65 0.87 -4.57
CA TYR A 73 13.31 2.26 -4.28
C TYR A 73 12.86 2.34 -2.84
N SER A 74 13.37 3.29 -2.09
CA SER A 74 13.09 3.42 -0.67
C SER A 74 12.56 4.77 -0.30
N VAL A 75 11.89 4.79 0.84
CA VAL A 75 11.53 6.00 1.56
C VAL A 75 11.74 5.74 3.05
N PRO A 76 12.43 6.66 3.76
CA PRO A 76 12.54 6.58 5.21
C PRO A 76 11.16 6.78 5.81
N PHE A 77 10.78 5.91 6.74
CA PHE A 77 9.45 5.96 7.28
C PHE A 77 9.40 5.46 8.73
N ASN A 78 9.04 6.35 9.64
CA ASN A 78 8.81 6.00 11.02
C ASN A 78 7.32 5.71 11.21
N PHE A 79 6.97 4.42 11.34
CA PHE A 79 5.58 3.97 11.35
C PHE A 79 5.04 3.82 12.76
N PRO A 80 3.91 4.47 13.08
CA PRO A 80 3.12 4.06 14.23
C PRO A 80 2.46 2.69 13.96
N GLU A 81 2.38 1.85 15.00
CA GLU A 81 1.85 0.47 14.89
C GLU A 81 0.42 0.36 14.34
N ASN A 82 -0.36 1.42 14.44
CA ASN A 82 -1.76 1.45 14.00
C ASN A 82 -1.97 2.09 12.62
N GLU A 83 -0.90 2.28 11.86
CA GLU A 83 -0.98 2.82 10.51
C GLU A 83 -0.72 1.72 9.47
N TYR A 84 -1.59 1.65 8.47
CA TYR A 84 -1.63 0.58 7.49
C TYR A 84 -1.38 1.14 6.10
N LEU A 85 -0.51 0.48 5.34
CA LEU A 85 -0.26 0.80 3.94
C LEU A 85 -1.37 0.21 3.06
N LEU A 86 -1.94 1.03 2.17
CA LEU A 86 -2.84 0.56 1.12
C LEU A 86 -2.05 -0.22 0.06
N ILE A 87 -2.23 -1.53 0.02
CA ILE A 87 -1.43 -2.42 -0.85
C ILE A 87 -1.99 -2.57 -2.27
N ASN A 88 -3.14 -2.00 -2.59
CA ASN A 88 -3.76 -2.13 -3.91
C ASN A 88 -2.86 -1.62 -5.03
N SER A 89 -2.18 -0.50 -4.81
CA SER A 89 -1.22 0.07 -5.77
C SER A 89 -0.02 -0.84 -6.05
N PHE A 90 0.33 -1.72 -5.10
CA PHE A 90 1.43 -2.68 -5.22
C PHE A 90 1.02 -4.00 -5.86
N GLY A 91 -0.25 -4.18 -6.18
CA GLY A 91 -0.77 -5.36 -6.86
C GLY A 91 -0.92 -5.22 -8.37
N MET A 92 -0.66 -4.05 -8.91
CA MET A 92 -0.84 -3.75 -10.33
C MET A 92 0.44 -4.09 -11.14
N PRO A 93 0.31 -4.67 -12.34
CA PRO A 93 1.43 -4.71 -13.27
C PRO A 93 1.77 -3.28 -13.73
N LEU A 94 3.03 -2.91 -13.63
CA LEU A 94 3.51 -1.62 -14.09
C LEU A 94 3.94 -1.71 -15.55
N ASN A 95 3.26 -0.97 -16.42
CA ASN A 95 3.65 -0.76 -17.82
C ASN A 95 4.09 0.69 -17.98
N ALA A 96 5.40 0.93 -18.05
CA ALA A 96 5.92 2.25 -18.33
C ALA A 96 6.32 2.35 -19.80
N GLY A 97 5.40 2.80 -20.65
CA GLY A 97 5.68 3.25 -22.02
C GLY A 97 6.27 2.23 -23.01
N SER A 98 6.66 1.06 -22.56
CA SER A 98 7.12 -0.08 -23.32
C SER A 98 6.33 -1.31 -22.89
N ALA A 99 6.08 -2.23 -23.79
CA ALA A 99 5.33 -3.47 -23.54
C ALA A 99 6.07 -4.47 -22.61
N ILE A 100 6.98 -3.99 -21.76
CA ILE A 100 7.71 -4.82 -20.80
C ILE A 100 6.89 -4.89 -19.52
N PRO A 101 6.34 -6.06 -19.19
CA PRO A 101 5.63 -6.24 -17.91
C PRO A 101 6.65 -6.15 -16.77
N ARG A 102 6.24 -5.49 -15.69
CA ARG A 102 7.01 -5.36 -14.47
C ARG A 102 6.20 -5.86 -13.29
N ASP A 103 6.79 -6.74 -12.53
CA ASP A 103 6.25 -7.10 -11.23
C ASP A 103 6.62 -6.04 -10.19
N LEU A 104 5.68 -5.71 -9.35
CA LEU A 104 5.85 -4.75 -8.27
C LEU A 104 5.67 -5.45 -6.92
N TYR A 105 6.63 -5.26 -6.05
CA TYR A 105 6.62 -5.79 -4.69
C TYR A 105 6.78 -4.67 -3.68
N CYS A 106 6.31 -4.93 -2.47
CA CYS A 106 6.48 -4.07 -1.31
C CYS A 106 7.27 -4.83 -0.25
N TRP A 107 8.27 -4.20 0.31
CA TRP A 107 9.01 -4.70 1.47
C TRP A 107 9.12 -3.62 2.53
N TRP A 108 8.64 -3.94 3.70
CA TRP A 108 8.68 -3.07 4.85
C TRP A 108 9.76 -3.53 5.82
N ASP A 109 10.85 -2.80 5.86
CA ASP A 109 11.97 -3.06 6.74
C ASP A 109 11.77 -2.30 8.06
N PHE A 110 11.07 -2.92 8.99
CA PHE A 110 10.78 -2.33 10.29
C PHE A 110 12.03 -2.01 11.12
N PRO A 111 13.05 -2.90 11.21
CA PRO A 111 14.27 -2.60 11.96
C PRO A 111 14.98 -1.32 11.51
N ASN A 112 14.96 -1.03 10.22
CA ASN A 112 15.61 0.13 9.64
C ASN A 112 14.64 1.28 9.34
N SER A 113 13.37 1.16 9.76
CA SER A 113 12.32 2.17 9.52
C SER A 113 12.26 2.63 8.05
N THR A 114 12.31 1.67 7.13
CA THR A 114 12.36 1.93 5.69
C THR A 114 11.31 1.11 4.97
N LEU A 115 10.56 1.77 4.09
CA LEU A 115 9.64 1.11 3.16
C LEU A 115 10.31 1.04 1.79
N TYR A 116 10.30 -0.15 1.19
CA TYR A 116 10.80 -0.39 -0.16
C TYR A 116 9.65 -0.70 -1.12
N ALA A 117 9.74 -0.13 -2.31
CA ALA A 117 9.10 -0.66 -3.50
C ALA A 117 10.17 -1.37 -4.34
N ILE A 118 9.87 -2.53 -4.88
CA ILE A 118 10.80 -3.34 -5.67
C ILE A 118 10.13 -3.67 -6.99
N THR A 119 10.77 -3.27 -8.08
CA THR A 119 10.33 -3.64 -9.43
C THR A 119 11.22 -4.75 -9.99
N VAL A 120 10.61 -5.73 -10.63
CA VAL A 120 11.31 -6.87 -11.23
C VAL A 120 10.96 -6.96 -12.70
N ALA A 121 11.93 -6.74 -13.57
CA ALA A 121 11.78 -6.81 -15.03
C ALA A 121 13.13 -6.91 -15.74
N SER A 122 13.10 -7.12 -17.05
CA SER A 122 14.32 -7.04 -17.89
C SER A 122 14.89 -5.60 -17.96
N SER A 123 14.04 -4.59 -17.76
CA SER A 123 14.42 -3.18 -17.72
C SER A 123 13.53 -2.43 -16.74
N ASN A 124 14.10 -1.58 -15.91
CA ASN A 124 13.41 -0.79 -14.90
C ASN A 124 13.80 0.69 -14.98
N PRO A 125 12.88 1.61 -14.63
CA PRO A 125 13.19 3.03 -14.58
C PRO A 125 14.06 3.37 -13.38
N ILE A 126 14.84 4.46 -13.48
CA ILE A 126 15.57 5.03 -12.33
C ILE A 126 14.62 5.89 -11.48
N ALA A 127 13.68 6.62 -12.11
CA ALA A 127 12.68 7.42 -11.44
C ALA A 127 11.39 6.60 -11.26
N PHE A 128 10.79 6.71 -10.08
CA PHE A 128 9.61 5.94 -9.69
C PHE A 128 8.64 6.81 -8.89
N PHE A 129 7.39 6.87 -9.32
CA PHE A 129 6.35 7.76 -8.77
C PHE A 129 5.08 6.99 -8.37
N LEU A 130 5.23 5.85 -7.74
CA LEU A 130 4.09 5.09 -7.25
C LEU A 130 3.46 5.76 -6.03
N PRO A 131 2.16 6.07 -6.02
CA PRO A 131 1.49 6.57 -4.83
C PRO A 131 1.47 5.51 -3.73
N ALA A 132 2.00 5.84 -2.56
CA ALA A 132 1.81 5.09 -1.33
C ALA A 132 0.85 5.86 -0.43
N VAL A 133 -0.21 5.21 0.00
CA VAL A 133 -1.28 5.82 0.81
C VAL A 133 -1.42 5.02 2.10
N PHE A 134 -1.59 5.72 3.20
CA PHE A 134 -1.70 5.12 4.52
C PHE A 134 -3.04 5.48 5.16
N ALA A 135 -3.53 4.57 5.99
CA ALA A 135 -4.76 4.76 6.72
C ALA A 135 -4.68 4.21 8.14
N LYS A 136 -5.50 4.75 9.03
CA LYS A 136 -5.81 4.19 10.34
C LYS A 136 -7.25 3.71 10.34
N MET A 137 -7.50 2.64 11.06
CA MET A 137 -8.84 2.18 11.32
C MET A 137 -9.34 2.84 12.61
N ASN A 138 -10.47 3.54 12.52
CA ASN A 138 -11.24 3.98 13.68
C ASN A 138 -12.27 2.90 14.01
N VAL A 139 -12.12 2.36 15.17
CA VAL A 139 -13.04 1.33 15.74
C VAL A 139 -13.72 1.93 16.95
#